data_7231151a1cd2e2a99abd98b1318c3386
#
_entry.id   7231151a1cd2e2a99abd98b1318c3386
#
_cell.length_a   1.000
_cell.length_b   1.000
_cell.length_c   1.000
_cell.angle_alpha   90.00
_cell.angle_beta   90.00
_cell.angle_gamma   90.00
#
_symmetry.space_group_name_H-M   'P 1'
#
loop_
_entity.id
_entity.type
_entity.pdbx_description
1 polymer ?
#
loop_
_entity_poly.entity_id
_entity_poly.type
_entity_poly.pdbx_seq_one_letter_code
_entity_poly.pdbx_strand_id
1 'polypeptide(L)' 'MAKELVTASLKDEGCIAYDIFESATRPDVLMICETWSDAKALAAHEQASHFTTLVPRLHQLGEMKLEKFVF' A
#
# COMPACT_ATOMS: atom_id res chain seq x y z
N MET A 1 9.73 -5.40 5.38
CA MET A 1 8.44 -4.77 5.77
C MET A 1 7.65 -4.30 4.55
N ALA A 2 8.20 -3.43 3.73
CA ALA A 2 7.49 -2.97 2.53
C ALA A 2 7.17 -4.11 1.55
N LYS A 3 8.12 -5.01 1.32
CA LYS A 3 7.90 -6.17 0.45
C LYS A 3 6.81 -7.10 0.96
N GLU A 4 6.69 -7.26 2.26
CA GLU A 4 5.63 -8.07 2.87
C GLU A 4 4.25 -7.47 2.59
N LEU A 5 4.13 -6.15 2.72
CA LEU A 5 2.89 -5.44 2.44
C LEU A 5 2.50 -5.58 0.96
N VAL A 6 3.45 -5.40 0.05
CA VAL A 6 3.21 -5.56 -1.39
C VAL A 6 2.76 -6.99 -1.70
N THR A 7 3.49 -7.98 -1.23
CA THR A 7 3.18 -9.39 -1.49
C THR A 7 1.80 -9.77 -0.97
N ALA A 8 1.46 -9.36 0.25
CA ALA A 8 0.17 -9.66 0.85
C ALA A 8 -0.97 -8.91 0.13
N SER A 9 -0.74 -7.65 -0.22
CA SER A 9 -1.75 -6.81 -0.87
C SER A 9 -2.09 -7.31 -2.28
N LEU A 10 -1.10 -7.80 -3.02
CA LEU A 10 -1.32 -8.37 -4.36
C LEU A 10 -2.22 -9.60 -4.35
N LYS A 11 -2.33 -10.27 -3.20
CA LYS A 11 -3.21 -11.43 -3.03
C LYS A 11 -4.63 -11.04 -2.60
N ASP A 12 -4.86 -9.78 -2.27
CA ASP A 12 -6.20 -9.31 -1.89
C ASP A 12 -7.13 -9.34 -3.10
N GLU A 13 -8.38 -9.74 -2.86
CA GLU A 13 -9.39 -9.78 -3.91
C GLU A 13 -9.59 -8.39 -4.50
N GLY A 14 -9.59 -8.31 -5.84
CA GLY A 14 -9.78 -7.06 -6.55
C GLY A 14 -8.55 -6.17 -6.65
N CYS A 15 -7.41 -6.62 -6.15
CA CYS A 15 -6.17 -5.88 -6.32
C CYS A 15 -5.63 -6.06 -7.75
N ILE A 16 -5.57 -4.98 -8.50
CA ILE A 16 -5.04 -4.98 -9.87
C ILE A 16 -3.54 -4.71 -9.85
N ALA A 17 -3.12 -3.74 -9.06
CA ALA A 17 -1.72 -3.38 -8.94
C ALA A 17 -1.45 -2.81 -7.53
N TYR A 18 -0.29 -3.11 -7.01
CA TYR A 18 0.15 -2.58 -5.71
C TYR A 18 1.66 -2.57 -5.69
N ASP A 19 2.27 -1.40 -5.46
CA ASP A 19 3.71 -1.30 -5.35
C ASP A 19 4.11 -0.14 -4.44
N ILE A 20 5.32 -0.22 -3.89
CA ILE A 20 5.89 0.80 -3.02
C ILE A 20 7.19 1.30 -3.64
N PHE A 21 7.31 2.62 -3.75
CA PHE A 21 8.47 3.29 -4.34
C PHE A 21 9.16 4.17 -3.31
N GLU A 22 10.48 4.23 -3.39
CA GLU A 22 11.27 5.17 -2.61
C GLU A 22 11.52 6.42 -3.45
N SER A 23 11.53 7.58 -2.78
CA SER A 23 11.89 8.84 -3.45
C SER A 23 13.37 8.82 -3.83
N ALA A 24 13.68 9.24 -5.07
CA ALA A 24 15.06 9.33 -5.54
C ALA A 24 15.84 10.48 -4.91
N THR A 25 15.14 11.48 -4.37
CA THR A 25 15.74 12.70 -3.84
C THR A 25 15.55 12.89 -2.34
N ARG A 26 14.62 12.13 -1.73
CA ARG A 26 14.29 12.23 -0.30
C ARG A 26 14.29 10.83 0.31
N PRO A 27 15.32 10.46 1.10
CA PRO A 27 15.49 9.09 1.55
C PRO A 27 14.40 8.58 2.50
N ASP A 28 13.69 9.49 3.17
CA ASP A 28 12.67 9.10 4.15
C ASP A 28 11.24 9.16 3.58
N VAL A 29 11.09 9.25 2.26
CA VAL A 29 9.78 9.35 1.62
C VAL A 29 9.48 8.10 0.80
N LEU A 30 8.35 7.48 1.10
CA LEU A 30 7.83 6.33 0.36
C LEU A 30 6.51 6.71 -0.31
N MET A 31 6.25 6.13 -1.47
CA MET A 31 4.96 6.27 -2.15
C MET A 31 4.38 4.89 -2.41
N ILE A 32 3.12 4.69 -2.01
CA ILE A 32 2.37 3.48 -2.35
C ILE A 32 1.44 3.83 -3.51
N CYS A 33 1.58 3.11 -4.62
CA CYS A 33 0.70 3.21 -5.78
C CYS A 33 -0.14 1.96 -5.85
N GLU A 34 -1.47 2.10 -5.85
CA GLU A 34 -2.37 0.95 -5.83
C GLU A 34 -3.56 1.17 -6.77
N THR A 35 -4.00 0.09 -7.39
CA THR A 35 -5.15 0.08 -8.29
C THR A 35 -6.07 -1.07 -7.91
N TRP A 36 -7.36 -0.80 -7.77
CA TRP A 36 -8.38 -1.75 -7.32
C TRP A 36 -9.50 -1.87 -8.33
N SER A 37 -10.11 -3.05 -8.42
CA SER A 37 -11.22 -3.31 -9.35
C SER A 37 -12.48 -2.53 -8.97
N ASP A 38 -12.70 -2.28 -7.67
CA ASP A 38 -13.83 -1.49 -7.17
C ASP A 38 -13.54 -0.96 -5.76
N ALA A 39 -14.43 -0.10 -5.27
CA ALA A 39 -14.27 0.53 -3.96
C ALA A 39 -14.41 -0.48 -2.80
N LYS A 40 -15.17 -1.55 -2.98
CA LYS A 40 -15.31 -2.59 -1.95
C LYS A 40 -14.01 -3.34 -1.73
N ALA A 41 -13.28 -3.64 -2.80
CA ALA A 41 -11.99 -4.31 -2.71
C ALA A 41 -10.98 -3.45 -1.96
N LEU A 42 -10.94 -2.15 -2.26
CA LEU A 42 -10.08 -1.21 -1.54
C LEU A 42 -10.44 -1.13 -0.06
N ALA A 43 -11.72 -1.03 0.27
CA ALA A 43 -12.17 -0.96 1.66
C ALA A 43 -11.81 -2.23 2.43
N ALA A 44 -11.97 -3.40 1.83
CA ALA A 44 -11.59 -4.68 2.44
C ALA A 44 -10.08 -4.75 2.68
N HIS A 45 -9.27 -4.27 1.73
CA HIS A 45 -7.82 -4.20 1.88
C HIS A 45 -7.42 -3.34 3.08
N GLU A 46 -8.05 -2.18 3.25
CA GLU A 46 -7.72 -1.26 4.33
C GLU A 46 -8.05 -1.81 5.73
N GLN A 47 -8.88 -2.85 5.81
CA GLN A 47 -9.19 -3.55 7.06
C GLN A 47 -8.38 -4.84 7.24
N ALA A 48 -7.61 -5.25 6.24
CA ALA A 48 -6.83 -6.47 6.31
C ALA A 48 -5.67 -6.35 7.31
N SER A 49 -5.28 -7.46 7.93
CA SER A 49 -4.25 -7.45 8.96
C SER A 49 -2.90 -6.94 8.47
N HIS A 50 -2.52 -7.25 7.23
CA HIS A 50 -1.26 -6.74 6.67
C HIS A 50 -1.28 -5.22 6.51
N PHE A 51 -2.42 -4.60 6.17
CA PHE A 51 -2.55 -3.15 6.12
C PHE A 51 -2.46 -2.55 7.52
N THR A 52 -3.30 -3.03 8.45
CA THR A 52 -3.39 -2.46 9.81
C THR A 52 -2.13 -2.66 10.64
N THR A 53 -1.33 -3.68 10.33
CA THR A 53 -0.08 -3.98 11.03
C THR A 53 1.12 -3.28 10.41
N LEU A 54 1.25 -3.35 9.08
CA LEU A 54 2.47 -2.89 8.40
C LEU A 54 2.46 -1.40 8.05
N VAL A 55 1.31 -0.84 7.68
CA VAL A 55 1.24 0.58 7.28
C VAL A 55 1.63 1.52 8.42
N PRO A 56 1.13 1.36 9.67
CA PRO A 56 1.59 2.20 10.77
C PRO A 56 3.09 2.10 11.04
N ARG A 57 3.68 0.92 10.86
CA ARG A 57 5.12 0.73 11.03
C ARG A 57 5.92 1.48 9.96
N LEU A 58 5.43 1.48 8.73
CA LEU A 58 6.08 2.24 7.65
C LEU A 58 6.01 3.74 7.92
N HIS A 59 4.90 4.24 8.45
CA HIS A 59 4.76 5.64 8.83
C HIS A 59 5.76 6.05 9.91
N GLN A 60 6.12 5.14 10.81
CA GLN A 60 7.12 5.41 11.85
C GLN A 60 8.54 5.51 11.29
N LEU A 61 8.80 4.91 10.13
CA LEU A 61 10.13 4.92 9.50
C LEU A 61 10.37 6.15 8.64
N GLY A 62 9.31 6.85 8.23
CA GLY A 62 9.45 8.02 7.37
C GLY A 62 8.11 8.53 6.88
N GLU A 63 8.15 9.49 5.97
CA GLU A 63 6.96 10.04 5.34
C GLU A 63 6.42 9.08 4.28
N MET A 64 5.08 8.91 4.28
CA MET A 64 4.42 8.01 3.33
C MET A 64 3.35 8.75 2.56
N LYS A 65 3.35 8.59 1.23
CA LYS A 65 2.33 9.14 0.35
C LYS A 65 1.57 8.01 -0.32
N LEU A 66 0.28 8.22 -0.55
CA LEU A 66 -0.60 7.21 -1.12
C LEU A 66 -1.23 7.72 -2.40
N GLU A 67 -1.14 6.91 -3.46
CA GLU A 67 -1.84 7.13 -4.72
C GLU A 67 -2.74 5.93 -4.97
N LYS A 68 -4.06 6.15 -4.94
CA LYS A 68 -5.06 5.09 -5.06
C LYS A 68 -5.91 5.31 -6.30
N PHE A 69 -6.06 4.26 -7.09
CA PHE A 69 -6.90 4.27 -8.28
C PHE A 69 -7.94 3.16 -8.18
N VAL A 70 -9.19 3.51 -8.50
CA VAL A 70 -10.32 2.57 -8.47
C VAL A 70 -11.04 2.65 -9.82
N PHE A 71 -11.31 1.49 -10.40
CA PHE A 71 -12.07 1.42 -11.66
C PHE A 71 -13.56 1.25 -11.43
#